data_4e50697c56160300e9c7d474b8741eea
#
_entry.id   4e50697c56160300e9c7d474b8741eea
#
_cell.length_a   1.000
_cell.length_b   1.000
_cell.length_c   1.000
_cell.angle_alpha   90.00
_cell.angle_beta   90.00
_cell.angle_gamma   90.00
#
_symmetry.space_group_name_H-M   'P 1'
#
loop_
_entity.id
_entity.type
_entity.pdbx_description
1 polymer ?
#
loop_
_entity_poly.entity_id
_entity_poly.type
_entity_poly.pdbx_seq_one_letter_code
_entity_poly.pdbx_strand_id
1 'polypeptide(L)'
;MRSVRLALNVNPYAPPNSAATDAGLQAGDDKPRDVAYAVRFLWASIVIGVIEAITVLRTVAMTVPVVVGASIGVPIIFGLFALIILGLNSGKNWVRWLFTVVVALGCVQSYRILPRMIAESELRGMASLVQDVLQVMAVVLLHTMSARKWFTRNRHGAA
;
A
#
# COMPACT_ATOMS: atom_id res chain seq x y z
N MET A 1 -41.98 -43.85 29.51
CA MET A 1 -40.82 -43.07 29.00
C MET A 1 -40.37 -43.68 27.66
N ARG A 2 -40.73 -43.06 26.56
CA ARG A 2 -40.35 -43.51 25.20
C ARG A 2 -39.14 -42.68 24.73
N SER A 3 -37.97 -43.32 24.65
CA SER A 3 -36.77 -42.76 24.10
C SER A 3 -36.93 -42.69 22.58
N VAL A 4 -37.12 -41.49 22.04
CA VAL A 4 -37.08 -41.25 20.61
C VAL A 4 -35.61 -41.24 20.19
N ARG A 5 -35.12 -42.36 19.63
CA ARG A 5 -33.85 -42.38 18.90
C ARG A 5 -34.02 -41.63 17.59
N LEU A 6 -33.56 -40.41 17.52
CA LEU A 6 -33.32 -39.70 16.27
C LEU A 6 -32.16 -40.44 15.58
N ALA A 7 -32.50 -41.37 14.68
CA ALA A 7 -31.53 -41.90 13.71
C ALA A 7 -31.17 -40.77 12.78
N LEU A 8 -29.99 -40.16 12.97
CA LEU A 8 -29.36 -39.30 12.00
C LEU A 8 -29.09 -40.16 10.76
N ASN A 9 -29.97 -40.03 9.78
CA ASN A 9 -29.82 -40.66 8.46
C ASN A 9 -28.73 -39.92 7.72
N VAL A 10 -27.46 -40.23 8.06
CA VAL A 10 -26.28 -39.68 7.38
C VAL A 10 -26.21 -40.39 6.02
N ASN A 11 -26.61 -39.68 4.99
CA ASN A 11 -26.44 -40.15 3.60
C ASN A 11 -24.94 -40.18 3.25
N PRO A 12 -24.31 -41.35 3.10
CA PRO A 12 -22.88 -41.47 2.79
C PRO A 12 -22.50 -40.90 1.41
N TYR A 13 -23.50 -40.61 0.57
CA TYR A 13 -23.32 -40.01 -0.75
C TYR A 13 -23.70 -38.54 -0.81
N ALA A 14 -24.01 -37.91 0.35
CA ALA A 14 -24.23 -36.48 0.36
C ALA A 14 -22.94 -35.77 -0.04
N PRO A 15 -22.98 -34.83 -1.01
CA PRO A 15 -21.82 -34.05 -1.33
C PRO A 15 -21.35 -33.31 -0.07
N PRO A 16 -20.03 -33.13 0.13
CA PRO A 16 -19.50 -32.42 1.27
C PRO A 16 -20.22 -31.07 1.40
N ASN A 17 -20.73 -30.80 2.63
CA ASN A 17 -21.55 -29.63 2.92
C ASN A 17 -20.98 -28.38 2.23
N SER A 18 -21.70 -27.84 1.28
CA SER A 18 -21.37 -26.60 0.58
C SER A 18 -21.09 -25.45 1.56
N ALA A 19 -21.75 -25.47 2.73
CA ALA A 19 -21.49 -24.50 3.81
C ALA A 19 -20.03 -24.52 4.35
N ALA A 20 -19.39 -25.69 4.38
CA ALA A 20 -17.97 -25.78 4.77
C ALA A 20 -17.05 -25.29 3.65
N THR A 21 -17.46 -25.51 2.41
CA THR A 21 -16.75 -25.03 1.21
C THR A 21 -16.90 -23.51 1.09
N ASP A 22 -18.10 -22.98 1.36
CA ASP A 22 -18.38 -21.54 1.34
C ASP A 22 -17.66 -20.79 2.45
N ALA A 23 -17.57 -21.36 3.66
CA ALA A 23 -16.78 -20.80 4.76
C ALA A 23 -15.27 -20.79 4.44
N GLY A 24 -14.78 -21.82 3.75
CA GLY A 24 -13.40 -21.87 3.26
C GLY A 24 -13.12 -20.88 2.13
N LEU A 25 -14.09 -20.62 1.27
CA LEU A 25 -14.00 -19.64 0.19
C LEU A 25 -14.08 -18.20 0.72
N GLN A 26 -14.93 -17.94 1.71
CA GLN A 26 -15.06 -16.60 2.32
C GLN A 26 -13.84 -16.21 3.17
N ALA A 27 -13.23 -17.15 3.89
CA ALA A 27 -11.99 -16.91 4.65
C ALA A 27 -10.79 -16.56 3.75
N GLY A 28 -10.94 -16.72 2.43
CA GLY A 28 -9.89 -16.49 1.44
C GLY A 28 -9.86 -15.10 0.81
N ASP A 29 -10.93 -14.31 0.94
CA ASP A 29 -11.08 -13.03 0.21
C ASP A 29 -10.66 -11.81 1.06
N ASP A 30 -10.44 -12.01 2.35
CA ASP A 30 -10.03 -10.93 3.24
C ASP A 30 -8.61 -10.45 2.91
N LYS A 31 -8.52 -9.14 2.67
CA LYS A 31 -7.26 -8.45 2.46
C LYS A 31 -6.32 -8.64 3.65
N PRO A 32 -5.09 -9.16 3.47
CA PRO A 32 -4.15 -9.35 4.56
C PRO A 32 -3.89 -8.06 5.33
N ARG A 33 -3.75 -8.17 6.64
CA ARG A 33 -3.46 -7.02 7.52
C ARG A 33 -2.20 -6.28 7.09
N ASP A 34 -1.18 -7.01 6.62
CA ASP A 34 0.07 -6.42 6.13
C ASP A 34 -0.15 -5.46 4.97
N VAL A 35 -1.00 -5.83 4.00
CA VAL A 35 -1.36 -4.97 2.87
C VAL A 35 -2.16 -3.75 3.35
N ALA A 36 -3.05 -3.95 4.33
CA ALA A 36 -3.82 -2.84 4.90
C ALA A 36 -2.91 -1.84 5.63
N TYR A 37 -1.94 -2.31 6.42
CA TYR A 37 -0.95 -1.44 7.08
C TYR A 37 -0.03 -0.75 6.07
N ALA A 38 0.45 -1.46 5.05
CA ALA A 38 1.26 -0.85 4.00
C ALA A 38 0.53 0.33 3.34
N VAL A 39 -0.74 0.15 3.00
CA VAL A 39 -1.57 1.22 2.42
C VAL A 39 -1.74 2.40 3.39
N ARG A 40 -1.92 2.14 4.69
CA ARG A 40 -2.00 3.23 5.69
C ARG A 40 -0.69 4.02 5.79
N PHE A 41 0.47 3.34 5.78
CA PHE A 41 1.77 4.01 5.79
C PHE A 41 1.98 4.86 4.53
N LEU A 42 1.52 4.39 3.38
CA LEU A 42 1.56 5.17 2.15
C LEU A 42 0.69 6.42 2.21
N TRP A 43 -0.53 6.33 2.76
CA TRP A 43 -1.36 7.51 2.98
C TRP A 43 -0.72 8.51 3.94
N ALA A 44 -0.13 8.02 5.04
CA ALA A 44 0.60 8.88 5.97
C ALA A 44 1.80 9.57 5.28
N SER A 45 2.56 8.84 4.46
CA SER A 45 3.66 9.39 3.66
C SER A 45 3.18 10.48 2.68
N ILE A 46 2.04 10.28 2.01
CA ILE A 46 1.45 11.29 1.13
C ILE A 46 1.09 12.56 1.90
N VAL A 47 0.47 12.43 3.08
CA VAL A 47 0.11 13.58 3.92
C VAL A 47 1.35 14.39 4.30
N ILE A 48 2.41 13.74 4.74
CA ILE A 48 3.69 14.38 5.05
C ILE A 48 4.23 15.09 3.80
N GLY A 49 4.27 14.41 2.65
CA GLY A 49 4.76 14.98 1.40
C GLY A 49 3.95 16.20 0.93
N VAL A 50 2.63 16.21 1.12
CA VAL A 50 1.78 17.38 0.82
C VAL A 50 2.15 18.56 1.72
N ILE A 51 2.33 18.33 3.03
CA ILE A 51 2.73 19.37 3.97
C ILE A 51 4.10 19.94 3.59
N GLU A 52 5.06 19.09 3.26
CA GLU A 52 6.38 19.50 2.77
C GLU A 52 6.28 20.32 1.48
N ALA A 53 5.51 19.86 0.49
CA ALA A 53 5.33 20.56 -0.76
C ALA A 53 4.73 21.96 -0.55
N ILE A 54 3.71 22.10 0.30
CA ILE A 54 3.11 23.40 0.67
C ILE A 54 4.15 24.29 1.35
N THR A 55 4.95 23.75 2.26
CA THR A 55 5.98 24.51 2.98
C THR A 55 7.04 25.02 2.02
N VAL A 56 7.51 24.17 1.10
CA VAL A 56 8.48 24.57 0.06
C VAL A 56 7.91 25.67 -0.83
N LEU A 57 6.68 25.52 -1.30
CA LEU A 57 6.04 26.52 -2.18
C LEU A 57 5.88 27.89 -1.50
N ARG A 58 5.77 27.92 -0.16
CA ARG A 58 5.69 29.20 0.60
C ARG A 58 7.05 29.87 0.77
N THR A 59 8.15 29.12 0.74
CA THR A 59 9.50 29.63 1.03
C THR A 59 10.31 29.92 -0.24
N VAL A 60 9.98 29.30 -1.36
CA VAL A 60 10.68 29.52 -2.63
C VAL A 60 10.15 30.75 -3.36
N ALA A 61 11.07 31.54 -3.93
CA ALA A 61 10.69 32.69 -4.77
C ALA A 61 9.83 32.20 -5.96
N MET A 62 8.64 32.76 -6.11
CA MET A 62 7.67 32.37 -7.14
C MET A 62 8.07 32.91 -8.50
N THR A 63 9.09 32.32 -9.11
CA THR A 63 9.45 32.58 -10.50
C THR A 63 8.56 31.76 -11.43
N VAL A 64 8.34 32.23 -12.66
CA VAL A 64 7.48 31.54 -13.65
C VAL A 64 7.85 30.06 -13.82
N PRO A 65 9.14 29.65 -14.00
CA PRO A 65 9.49 28.24 -14.12
C PRO A 65 9.18 27.42 -12.86
N VAL A 66 9.30 28.00 -11.66
CA VAL A 66 8.96 27.33 -10.41
C VAL A 66 7.45 27.10 -10.32
N VAL A 67 6.64 28.09 -10.64
CA VAL A 67 5.17 27.99 -10.63
C VAL A 67 4.71 26.94 -11.64
N VAL A 68 5.22 26.96 -12.86
CA VAL A 68 4.86 25.97 -13.91
C VAL A 68 5.33 24.57 -13.50
N GLY A 69 6.56 24.41 -13.02
CA GLY A 69 7.08 23.13 -12.57
C GLY A 69 6.30 22.53 -11.41
N ALA A 70 5.94 23.35 -10.43
CA ALA A 70 5.15 22.91 -9.26
C ALA A 70 3.71 22.58 -9.63
N SER A 71 3.04 23.41 -10.46
CA SER A 71 1.64 23.16 -10.83
C SER A 71 1.44 21.92 -11.67
N ILE A 72 2.46 21.46 -12.37
CA ILE A 72 2.41 20.22 -13.17
C ILE A 72 3.03 19.06 -12.40
N GLY A 73 4.22 19.24 -11.84
CA GLY A 73 5.00 18.17 -11.21
C GLY A 73 4.36 17.63 -9.95
N VAL A 74 3.86 18.50 -9.07
CA VAL A 74 3.24 18.09 -7.81
C VAL A 74 2.00 17.23 -8.03
N PRO A 75 1.01 17.62 -8.84
CA PRO A 75 -0.15 16.77 -9.11
C PRO A 75 0.21 15.45 -9.80
N ILE A 76 1.19 15.44 -10.71
CA ILE A 76 1.63 14.21 -11.37
C ILE A 76 2.20 13.23 -10.34
N ILE A 77 3.09 13.67 -9.46
CA ILE A 77 3.70 12.82 -8.44
C ILE A 77 2.63 12.26 -7.49
N PHE A 78 1.77 13.10 -6.92
CA PHE A 78 0.72 12.65 -6.02
C PHE A 78 -0.33 11.79 -6.72
N GLY A 79 -0.67 12.11 -7.97
CA GLY A 79 -1.55 11.29 -8.80
C GLY A 79 -0.97 9.90 -9.05
N LEU A 80 0.32 9.79 -9.36
CA LEU A 80 1.02 8.53 -9.52
C LEU A 80 1.00 7.69 -8.23
N PHE A 81 1.28 8.31 -7.08
CA PHE A 81 1.19 7.62 -5.79
C PHE A 81 -0.23 7.14 -5.48
N ALA A 82 -1.25 7.97 -5.76
CA ALA A 82 -2.65 7.57 -5.59
C ALA A 82 -3.01 6.38 -6.49
N LEU A 83 -2.57 6.37 -7.75
CA LEU A 83 -2.75 5.23 -8.67
C LEU A 83 -2.04 3.97 -8.18
N ILE A 84 -0.83 4.10 -7.63
CA ILE A 84 -0.12 2.97 -6.99
C ILE A 84 -0.94 2.41 -5.83
N ILE A 85 -1.46 3.26 -4.95
CA ILE A 85 -2.29 2.82 -3.80
C ILE A 85 -3.55 2.10 -4.29
N LEU A 86 -4.24 2.63 -5.29
CA LEU A 86 -5.42 1.99 -5.88
C LEU A 86 -5.06 0.63 -6.50
N GLY A 87 -3.95 0.55 -7.20
CA GLY A 87 -3.44 -0.70 -7.78
C GLY A 87 -3.05 -1.74 -6.72
N LEU A 88 -2.45 -1.32 -5.62
CA LEU A 88 -2.15 -2.18 -4.46
C LEU A 88 -3.43 -2.68 -3.81
N ASN A 89 -4.43 -1.80 -3.63
CA ASN A 89 -5.74 -2.18 -3.10
C ASN A 89 -6.48 -3.19 -3.99
N SER A 90 -6.28 -3.11 -5.31
CA SER A 90 -6.86 -4.04 -6.28
C SER A 90 -6.07 -5.35 -6.41
N GLY A 91 -5.02 -5.57 -5.62
CA GLY A 91 -4.23 -6.80 -5.64
C GLY A 91 -3.37 -7.01 -6.88
N LYS A 92 -3.07 -5.96 -7.65
CA LYS A 92 -2.24 -6.05 -8.86
C LYS A 92 -0.77 -6.27 -8.50
N ASN A 93 -0.24 -7.46 -8.76
CA ASN A 93 1.13 -7.84 -8.39
C ASN A 93 2.22 -6.97 -9.04
N TRP A 94 2.02 -6.51 -10.28
CA TRP A 94 3.00 -5.65 -10.96
C TRP A 94 3.17 -4.29 -10.27
N VAL A 95 2.09 -3.76 -9.67
CA VAL A 95 2.12 -2.48 -8.92
C VAL A 95 3.02 -2.57 -7.70
N ARG A 96 3.06 -3.73 -7.03
CA ARG A 96 3.96 -3.98 -5.90
C ARG A 96 5.43 -3.82 -6.31
N TRP A 97 5.82 -4.39 -7.46
CA TRP A 97 7.18 -4.27 -7.98
C TRP A 97 7.49 -2.85 -8.44
N LEU A 98 6.55 -2.22 -9.15
CA LEU A 98 6.67 -0.82 -9.54
C LEU A 98 6.91 0.07 -8.32
N PHE A 99 6.10 -0.09 -7.27
CA PHE A 99 6.25 0.67 -6.04
C PHE A 99 7.62 0.44 -5.38
N THR A 100 8.09 -0.81 -5.33
CA THR A 100 9.42 -1.14 -4.78
C THR A 100 10.53 -0.42 -5.52
N VAL A 101 10.47 -0.38 -6.85
CA VAL A 101 11.45 0.34 -7.68
C VAL A 101 11.40 1.85 -7.42
N VAL A 102 10.19 2.42 -7.36
CA VAL A 102 9.99 3.86 -7.09
C VAL A 102 10.58 4.24 -5.73
N VAL A 103 10.32 3.45 -4.68
CA VAL A 103 10.86 3.70 -3.34
C VAL A 103 12.38 3.55 -3.32
N ALA A 104 12.94 2.52 -3.98
CA ALA A 104 14.39 2.34 -4.05
C ALA A 104 15.09 3.55 -4.72
N LEU A 105 14.53 4.03 -5.83
CA LEU A 105 15.04 5.23 -6.50
C LEU A 105 14.87 6.49 -5.64
N GLY A 106 13.73 6.61 -4.93
CA GLY A 106 13.46 7.68 -3.99
C GLY A 106 14.48 7.72 -2.86
N CYS A 107 14.76 6.58 -2.22
CA CYS A 107 15.77 6.47 -1.16
C CYS A 107 17.18 6.87 -1.63
N VAL A 108 17.58 6.47 -2.85
CA VAL A 108 18.87 6.86 -3.42
C VAL A 108 18.93 8.39 -3.62
N GLN A 109 17.86 8.98 -4.11
CA GLN A 109 17.79 10.42 -4.31
C GLN A 109 17.74 11.17 -2.97
N SER A 110 16.95 10.69 -2.03
CA SER A 110 16.85 11.24 -0.66
C SER A 110 18.21 11.24 0.03
N TYR A 111 18.96 10.15 -0.03
CA TYR A 111 20.29 10.05 0.54
C TYR A 111 21.24 11.15 0.03
N ARG A 112 21.15 11.52 -1.25
CA ARG A 112 21.98 12.56 -1.87
C ARG A 112 21.60 13.97 -1.41
N ILE A 113 20.32 14.22 -1.18
CA ILE A 113 19.77 15.56 -0.90
C ILE A 113 19.66 15.81 0.60
N LEU A 114 19.52 14.76 1.42
CA LEU A 114 19.25 14.84 2.85
C LEU A 114 20.23 15.71 3.65
N PRO A 115 21.58 15.63 3.45
CA PRO A 115 22.51 16.47 4.17
C PRO A 115 22.25 17.98 3.94
N ARG A 116 21.90 18.33 2.72
CA ARG A 116 21.53 19.71 2.35
C ARG A 116 20.20 20.12 2.97
N MET A 117 19.21 19.26 2.95
CA MET A 117 17.89 19.54 3.55
C MET A 117 18.00 19.76 5.06
N ILE A 118 18.81 18.95 5.77
CA ILE A 118 19.06 19.12 7.21
C ILE A 118 19.78 20.45 7.48
N ALA A 119 20.75 20.82 6.66
CA ALA A 119 21.47 22.08 6.80
C ALA A 119 20.58 23.31 6.58
N GLU A 120 19.60 23.21 5.68
CA GLU A 120 18.63 24.28 5.40
C GLU A 120 17.51 24.35 6.47
N SER A 121 17.04 23.19 6.95
CA SER A 121 16.02 23.06 7.98
C SER A 121 16.02 21.66 8.57
N GLU A 122 16.37 21.55 9.84
CA GLU A 122 16.37 20.29 10.58
C GLU A 122 14.98 19.62 10.56
N LEU A 123 13.91 20.39 10.75
CA LEU A 123 12.54 19.88 10.74
C LEU A 123 12.17 19.24 9.39
N ARG A 124 12.57 19.85 8.27
CA ARG A 124 12.31 19.30 6.92
C ARG A 124 13.11 18.03 6.68
N GLY A 125 14.38 18.01 7.08
CA GLY A 125 15.21 16.80 6.99
C GLY A 125 14.61 15.65 7.80
N MET A 126 14.13 15.92 9.01
CA MET A 126 13.46 14.91 9.85
C MET A 126 12.15 14.42 9.24
N ALA A 127 11.31 15.30 8.70
CA ALA A 127 10.07 14.93 8.03
C ALA A 127 10.32 14.02 6.81
N SER A 128 11.32 14.36 5.99
CA SER A 128 11.74 13.53 4.85
C SER A 128 12.23 12.15 5.29
N LEU A 129 13.03 12.04 6.35
CA LEU A 129 13.45 10.76 6.91
C LEU A 129 12.26 9.91 7.38
N VAL A 130 11.32 10.50 8.09
CA VAL A 130 10.09 9.80 8.53
C VAL A 130 9.31 9.29 7.33
N GLN A 131 9.19 10.09 6.28
CA GLN A 131 8.54 9.70 5.04
C GLN A 131 9.23 8.52 4.37
N ASP A 132 10.56 8.53 4.25
CA ASP A 132 11.34 7.42 3.70
C ASP A 132 11.17 6.14 4.52
N VAL A 133 11.21 6.24 5.85
CA VAL A 133 10.98 5.08 6.75
C VAL A 133 9.58 4.50 6.53
N LEU A 134 8.53 5.31 6.43
CA LEU A 134 7.17 4.85 6.19
C LEU A 134 7.05 4.12 4.84
N GLN A 135 7.71 4.63 3.79
CA GLN A 135 7.71 4.00 2.48
C GLN A 135 8.47 2.66 2.48
N VAL A 136 9.63 2.61 3.12
CA VAL A 136 10.40 1.36 3.26
C VAL A 136 9.62 0.32 4.06
N MET A 137 8.99 0.71 5.17
CA MET A 137 8.12 -0.18 5.96
C MET A 137 6.95 -0.70 5.11
N ALA A 138 6.33 0.14 4.28
CA ALA A 138 5.29 -0.29 3.36
C ALA A 138 5.82 -1.33 2.35
N VAL A 139 7.01 -1.12 1.78
CA VAL A 139 7.65 -2.12 0.89
C VAL A 139 7.88 -3.43 1.62
N VAL A 140 8.44 -3.42 2.83
CA VAL A 140 8.67 -4.64 3.62
C VAL A 140 7.37 -5.39 3.85
N LEU A 141 6.31 -4.71 4.28
CA LEU A 141 4.99 -5.32 4.51
C LEU A 141 4.38 -5.93 3.23
N LEU A 142 4.57 -5.29 2.09
CA LEU A 142 4.09 -5.81 0.80
C LEU A 142 4.86 -7.05 0.34
N HIS A 143 6.06 -7.32 0.89
CA HIS A 143 6.87 -8.49 0.55
C HIS A 143 6.75 -9.63 1.57
N THR A 144 5.89 -9.52 2.59
CA THR A 144 5.58 -10.61 3.52
C THR A 144 4.92 -11.80 2.82
N MET A 145 4.99 -12.97 3.43
CA MET A 145 4.42 -14.20 2.88
C MET A 145 2.90 -14.11 2.70
N SER A 146 2.19 -13.44 3.62
CA SER A 146 0.75 -13.23 3.56
C SER A 146 0.34 -12.32 2.39
N ALA A 147 1.06 -11.21 2.23
CA ALA A 147 0.85 -10.29 1.11
C ALA A 147 1.14 -10.98 -0.25
N ARG A 148 2.26 -11.73 -0.35
CA ARG A 148 2.63 -12.45 -1.59
C ARG A 148 1.55 -13.43 -2.03
N LYS A 149 1.00 -14.24 -1.11
CA LYS A 149 -0.07 -15.19 -1.39
C LYS A 149 -1.33 -14.49 -1.91
N TRP A 150 -1.69 -13.36 -1.32
CA TRP A 150 -2.86 -12.58 -1.74
C TRP A 150 -2.71 -12.01 -3.16
N PHE A 151 -1.55 -11.41 -3.48
CA PHE A 151 -1.28 -10.87 -4.82
C PHE A 151 -1.20 -11.96 -5.91
N THR A 152 -0.75 -13.17 -5.60
CA THR A 152 -0.70 -14.27 -6.57
C THR A 152 -2.08 -14.86 -6.82
N ARG A 153 -2.94 -14.97 -5.79
CA ARG A 153 -4.29 -15.49 -5.93
C ARG A 153 -5.17 -14.60 -6.80
N ASN A 154 -5.12 -13.28 -6.59
CA ASN A 154 -5.90 -12.32 -7.39
C ASN A 154 -5.50 -12.27 -8.88
N ARG A 155 -4.34 -12.84 -9.24
CA ARG A 155 -3.91 -12.95 -10.63
C ARG A 155 -4.76 -13.94 -11.44
N HIS A 156 -5.26 -14.99 -10.80
CA HIS A 156 -6.03 -16.06 -11.47
C HIS A 156 -7.55 -15.79 -11.50
N GLY A 157 -8.04 -14.83 -10.72
CA GLY A 157 -9.46 -14.44 -10.72
C GLY A 157 -9.83 -13.36 -11.76
N ALA A 158 -8.86 -12.83 -12.50
CA ALA A 158 -9.06 -11.75 -13.48
C ALA A 158 -8.95 -12.23 -14.95
N ALA A 159 -8.86 -13.55 -15.17
CA ALA A 159 -8.91 -14.20 -16.48
C ALA A 159 -10.26 -14.93 -16.66
#